data_8f652e3f44167653a0ee19a8d02ce875
#
_entry.id   8f652e3f44167653a0ee19a8d02ce875
#
_cell.length_a   1.000
_cell.length_b   1.000
_cell.length_c   1.000
_cell.angle_alpha   90.00
_cell.angle_beta   90.00
_cell.angle_gamma   90.00
#
_symmetry.space_group_name_H-M   'P 1'
#
loop_
_entity.id
_entity.type
_entity.pdbx_description
1 polymer ?
#
loop_
_entity_poly.entity_id
_entity_poly.type
_entity_poly.pdbx_seq_one_letter_code
_entity_poly.pdbx_strand_id
1 'polypeptide(L)'
;HPTETNCKDPSVEELLEYADKEKVIAIGETGLDYFHVRKDEADWQRERFKRHIEASNVSGKPMIIHMRDSKEDTIEMLSKEKAQKGVMHCFSEDLHTAEAALDLGFYISFSGILTFKSAESLREVAKKIPAERILVETDSPYLTPVPKRGKPNSPAYTYYVAEKLAEIRNTSISEIAKVTTQNFNRLFFT
;
A
#
# COMPACT_ATOMS: atom_id res chain seq x y z
N HIS A 1 -1.59 11.50 4.53
CA HIS A 1 -2.75 10.75 4.04
C HIS A 1 -3.57 11.63 3.08
N PRO A 2 -4.13 11.10 1.96
CA PRO A 2 -4.87 11.91 0.97
C PRO A 2 -6.07 12.69 1.54
N THR A 3 -6.67 12.24 2.64
CA THR A 3 -7.81 12.93 3.27
C THR A 3 -7.39 13.97 4.32
N GLU A 4 -6.10 14.12 4.62
CA GLU A 4 -5.63 15.06 5.63
C GLU A 4 -5.69 16.51 5.11
N THR A 5 -6.50 17.34 5.75
CA THR A 5 -6.72 18.74 5.37
C THR A 5 -6.26 19.74 6.44
N ASN A 6 -5.85 19.24 7.62
CA ASN A 6 -5.44 20.10 8.74
C ASN A 6 -3.95 20.47 8.73
N CYS A 7 -3.23 20.09 7.69
CA CYS A 7 -1.83 20.45 7.50
C CYS A 7 -1.61 21.16 6.18
N LYS A 8 -0.53 21.95 6.10
CA LYS A 8 -0.05 22.53 4.85
C LYS A 8 0.38 21.40 3.89
N ASP A 9 0.02 21.52 2.62
CA ASP A 9 0.55 20.65 1.59
C ASP A 9 2.07 20.83 1.46
N PRO A 10 2.84 19.75 1.52
CA PRO A 10 4.29 19.86 1.40
C PRO A 10 4.69 20.23 -0.04
N SER A 11 5.77 20.99 -0.18
CA SER A 11 6.46 21.13 -1.47
C SER A 11 7.34 19.91 -1.74
N VAL A 12 7.82 19.77 -2.97
CA VAL A 12 8.77 18.70 -3.33
C VAL A 12 10.07 18.84 -2.52
N GLU A 13 10.56 20.07 -2.34
CA GLU A 13 11.77 20.36 -1.57
C GLU A 13 11.62 19.95 -0.09
N GLU A 14 10.47 20.25 0.53
CA GLU A 14 10.18 19.84 1.92
C GLU A 14 10.16 18.30 2.02
N LEU A 15 9.57 17.60 1.05
CA LEU A 15 9.57 16.13 1.01
C LEU A 15 10.98 15.55 0.84
N LEU A 16 11.81 16.16 0.00
CA LEU A 16 13.19 15.74 -0.22
C LEU A 16 14.05 15.97 1.02
N GLU A 17 13.87 17.10 1.74
CA GLU A 17 14.56 17.35 3.01
C GLU A 17 14.27 16.26 4.05
N TYR A 18 13.00 15.79 4.13
CA TYR A 18 12.66 14.66 5.01
C TYR A 18 13.18 13.33 4.49
N ALA A 19 13.11 13.09 3.18
CA ALA A 19 13.57 11.85 2.56
C ALA A 19 15.09 11.63 2.73
N ASP A 20 15.87 12.70 2.84
CA ASP A 20 17.34 12.64 3.04
C ASP A 20 17.74 12.20 4.47
N LYS A 21 16.81 12.20 5.43
CA LYS A 21 17.12 11.77 6.81
C LYS A 21 17.35 10.25 6.84
N GLU A 22 18.42 9.85 7.53
CA GLU A 22 18.89 8.45 7.63
C GLU A 22 17.79 7.43 7.95
N LYS A 23 16.87 7.78 8.85
CA LYS A 23 15.80 6.86 9.31
C LYS A 23 14.56 6.86 8.41
N VAL A 24 14.49 7.71 7.40
CA VAL A 24 13.37 7.75 6.45
C VAL A 24 13.63 6.76 5.35
N ILE A 25 12.79 5.74 5.25
CA ILE A 25 12.92 4.65 4.28
C ILE A 25 11.88 4.69 3.16
N ALA A 26 10.85 5.51 3.29
CA ALA A 26 9.77 5.65 2.31
C ALA A 26 9.10 7.02 2.39
N ILE A 27 8.36 7.38 1.35
CA ILE A 27 7.49 8.56 1.27
C ILE A 27 6.04 8.10 1.30
N GLY A 28 5.26 8.61 2.24
CA GLY A 28 3.84 8.27 2.38
C GLY A 28 3.34 8.61 3.80
N GLU A 29 2.08 8.33 4.06
CA GLU A 29 1.10 7.74 3.18
C GLU A 29 0.57 8.78 2.19
N THR A 30 0.43 8.43 0.92
CA THR A 30 -0.02 9.33 -0.16
C THR A 30 -0.89 8.57 -1.16
N GLY A 31 -1.57 9.26 -2.04
CA GLY A 31 -2.44 8.65 -3.04
C GLY A 31 -3.77 9.37 -3.18
N LEU A 32 -4.82 8.63 -3.51
CA LEU A 32 -6.16 9.17 -3.76
C LEU A 32 -7.23 8.44 -2.94
N ASP A 33 -8.19 9.20 -2.42
CA ASP A 33 -9.36 8.68 -1.68
C ASP A 33 -10.63 9.40 -2.15
N TYR A 34 -11.42 8.73 -2.99
CA TYR A 34 -12.68 9.24 -3.49
C TYR A 34 -13.90 8.75 -2.69
N PHE A 35 -13.67 7.93 -1.66
CA PHE A 35 -14.70 7.57 -0.70
C PHE A 35 -15.02 8.73 0.26
N HIS A 36 -13.99 9.45 0.73
CA HIS A 36 -14.16 10.56 1.67
C HIS A 36 -14.27 11.92 0.98
N VAL A 37 -13.71 12.06 -0.22
CA VAL A 37 -13.71 13.30 -1.00
C VAL A 37 -14.22 12.99 -2.40
N ARG A 38 -15.24 13.72 -2.86
CA ARG A 38 -15.77 13.50 -4.21
C ARG A 38 -14.69 13.70 -5.28
N LYS A 39 -14.71 12.88 -6.32
CA LYS A 39 -13.72 12.91 -7.41
C LYS A 39 -13.60 14.30 -8.04
N ASP A 40 -14.71 15.02 -8.24
CA ASP A 40 -14.78 16.35 -8.81
C ASP A 40 -14.26 17.47 -7.86
N GLU A 41 -14.04 17.15 -6.59
CA GLU A 41 -13.51 18.05 -5.57
C GLU A 41 -12.07 17.69 -5.14
N ALA A 42 -11.48 16.62 -5.73
CA ALA A 42 -10.23 16.01 -5.29
C ALA A 42 -8.98 16.48 -6.06
N ASP A 43 -9.02 17.64 -6.76
CA ASP A 43 -7.86 18.17 -7.50
C ASP A 43 -6.64 18.36 -6.58
N TRP A 44 -6.86 18.83 -5.37
CA TRP A 44 -5.80 19.02 -4.37
C TRP A 44 -5.13 17.68 -3.95
N GLN A 45 -5.87 16.56 -3.92
CA GLN A 45 -5.28 15.24 -3.69
C GLN A 45 -4.37 14.84 -4.86
N ARG A 46 -4.82 15.07 -6.10
CA ARG A 46 -4.04 14.78 -7.30
C ARG A 46 -2.74 15.58 -7.35
N GLU A 47 -2.81 16.89 -7.04
CA GLU A 47 -1.63 17.75 -6.98
C GLU A 47 -0.67 17.36 -5.86
N ARG A 48 -1.19 16.98 -4.68
CA ARG A 48 -0.41 16.45 -3.58
C ARG A 48 0.27 15.14 -3.96
N PHE A 49 -0.48 14.20 -4.54
CA PHE A 49 0.04 12.91 -4.96
C PHE A 49 1.15 13.05 -6.01
N LYS A 50 0.98 13.94 -6.98
CA LYS A 50 2.00 14.26 -7.98
C LYS A 50 3.32 14.71 -7.34
N ARG A 51 3.28 15.63 -6.37
CA ARG A 51 4.49 16.08 -5.64
C ARG A 51 5.18 14.92 -4.90
N HIS A 52 4.41 14.00 -4.31
CA HIS A 52 4.99 12.83 -3.66
C HIS A 52 5.63 11.87 -4.66
N ILE A 53 5.02 11.67 -5.83
CA ILE A 53 5.63 10.87 -6.92
C ILE A 53 6.95 11.52 -7.37
N GLU A 54 6.96 12.82 -7.59
CA GLU A 54 8.18 13.55 -7.96
C GLU A 54 9.28 13.40 -6.90
N ALA A 55 8.95 13.63 -5.63
CA ALA A 55 9.89 13.47 -4.53
C ALA A 55 10.42 12.03 -4.40
N SER A 56 9.54 11.03 -4.61
CA SER A 56 9.94 9.62 -4.65
C SER A 56 10.92 9.33 -5.79
N ASN A 57 10.62 9.81 -6.98
CA ASN A 57 11.47 9.62 -8.16
C ASN A 57 12.86 10.27 -7.97
N VAL A 58 12.92 11.48 -7.41
CA VAL A 58 14.18 12.20 -7.16
C VAL A 58 14.99 11.56 -6.04
N SER A 59 14.36 11.22 -4.91
CA SER A 59 15.05 10.66 -3.75
C SER A 59 15.39 9.17 -3.89
N GLY A 60 14.73 8.47 -4.82
CA GLY A 60 14.80 7.02 -4.93
C GLY A 60 14.13 6.26 -3.78
N LYS A 61 13.41 6.95 -2.88
CA LYS A 61 12.66 6.30 -1.80
C LYS A 61 11.34 5.73 -2.33
N PRO A 62 10.94 4.49 -1.95
CA PRO A 62 9.66 3.92 -2.36
C PRO A 62 8.48 4.69 -1.75
N MET A 63 7.32 4.60 -2.41
CA MET A 63 6.07 5.18 -1.90
C MET A 63 5.20 4.16 -1.16
N ILE A 64 4.47 4.64 -0.14
CA ILE A 64 3.36 3.93 0.49
C ILE A 64 2.08 4.56 -0.03
N ILE A 65 1.33 3.82 -0.86
CA ILE A 65 0.22 4.36 -1.65
C ILE A 65 -1.12 3.90 -1.09
N HIS A 66 -1.93 4.88 -0.70
CA HIS A 66 -3.34 4.74 -0.40
C HIS A 66 -4.17 4.81 -1.68
N MET A 67 -5.13 3.90 -1.82
CA MET A 67 -6.05 3.88 -2.95
C MET A 67 -7.43 3.42 -2.48
N ARG A 68 -8.42 4.31 -2.58
CA ARG A 68 -9.80 3.99 -2.19
C ARG A 68 -10.80 4.66 -3.12
N ASP A 69 -11.60 3.84 -3.81
CA ASP A 69 -12.57 4.28 -4.85
C ASP A 69 -11.92 5.14 -5.96
N SER A 70 -10.61 4.95 -6.21
CA SER A 70 -9.79 5.81 -7.07
C SER A 70 -8.82 5.04 -7.97
N LYS A 71 -9.08 3.75 -8.22
CA LYS A 71 -8.13 2.83 -8.86
C LYS A 71 -7.67 3.29 -10.25
N GLU A 72 -8.58 3.75 -11.10
CA GLU A 72 -8.26 4.20 -12.45
C GLU A 72 -7.31 5.40 -12.42
N ASP A 73 -7.68 6.45 -11.66
CA ASP A 73 -6.90 7.67 -11.57
C ASP A 73 -5.55 7.42 -10.88
N THR A 74 -5.52 6.54 -9.86
CA THR A 74 -4.27 6.19 -9.16
C THR A 74 -3.28 5.51 -10.12
N ILE A 75 -3.72 4.48 -10.85
CA ILE A 75 -2.86 3.76 -11.81
C ILE A 75 -2.44 4.68 -12.96
N GLU A 76 -3.37 5.50 -13.49
CA GLU A 76 -3.06 6.47 -14.55
C GLU A 76 -1.97 7.47 -14.09
N MET A 77 -2.12 8.04 -12.88
CA MET A 77 -1.13 8.99 -12.35
C MET A 77 0.23 8.35 -12.12
N LEU A 78 0.29 7.14 -11.54
CA LEU A 78 1.55 6.41 -11.36
C LEU A 78 2.26 6.18 -12.69
N SER A 79 1.52 5.79 -13.72
CA SER A 79 2.07 5.58 -15.06
C SER A 79 2.53 6.89 -15.72
N LYS A 80 1.68 7.91 -15.71
CA LYS A 80 1.92 9.21 -16.36
C LYS A 80 3.11 9.96 -15.74
N GLU A 81 3.20 9.97 -14.42
CA GLU A 81 4.29 10.62 -13.67
C GLU A 81 5.51 9.70 -13.51
N LYS A 82 5.50 8.51 -14.17
CA LYS A 82 6.62 7.54 -14.21
C LYS A 82 7.11 7.15 -12.81
N ALA A 83 6.17 6.87 -11.92
CA ALA A 83 6.48 6.39 -10.58
C ALA A 83 7.31 5.10 -10.63
N GLN A 84 8.42 5.04 -9.89
CA GLN A 84 9.42 3.99 -10.07
C GLN A 84 9.23 2.79 -9.15
N LYS A 85 8.87 3.02 -7.87
CA LYS A 85 8.73 1.94 -6.89
C LYS A 85 7.85 2.33 -5.69
N GLY A 86 7.20 1.34 -5.13
CA GLY A 86 6.35 1.52 -3.96
C GLY A 86 5.50 0.31 -3.65
N VAL A 87 4.57 0.49 -2.75
CA VAL A 87 3.59 -0.52 -2.34
C VAL A 87 2.19 0.05 -2.39
N MET A 88 1.26 -0.69 -2.99
CA MET A 88 -0.17 -0.46 -2.84
C MET A 88 -0.55 -0.95 -1.44
N HIS A 89 -0.62 -0.01 -0.51
CA HIS A 89 -0.91 -0.26 0.90
C HIS A 89 -2.35 -0.69 1.09
N CYS A 90 -2.59 -1.58 2.03
CA CYS A 90 -3.93 -2.05 2.42
C CYS A 90 -4.83 -2.41 1.22
N PHE A 91 -4.24 -3.09 0.23
CA PHE A 91 -4.90 -3.37 -1.05
C PHE A 91 -6.22 -4.11 -0.88
N SER A 92 -7.27 -3.60 -1.49
CA SER A 92 -8.63 -4.13 -1.41
C SER A 92 -9.37 -4.20 -2.77
N GLU A 93 -8.67 -3.89 -3.86
CA GLU A 93 -9.22 -3.81 -5.20
C GLU A 93 -9.19 -5.16 -5.95
N ASP A 94 -9.56 -5.15 -7.22
CA ASP A 94 -9.63 -6.32 -8.09
C ASP A 94 -8.25 -6.75 -8.65
N LEU A 95 -8.24 -7.92 -9.30
CA LEU A 95 -7.02 -8.48 -9.89
C LEU A 95 -6.45 -7.59 -11.00
N HIS A 96 -7.31 -7.01 -11.84
CA HIS A 96 -6.86 -6.15 -12.94
C HIS A 96 -6.07 -4.94 -12.42
N THR A 97 -6.56 -4.32 -11.36
CA THR A 97 -5.86 -3.21 -10.68
C THR A 97 -4.53 -3.66 -10.06
N ALA A 98 -4.51 -4.85 -9.46
CA ALA A 98 -3.29 -5.42 -8.92
C ALA A 98 -2.25 -5.69 -10.02
N GLU A 99 -2.65 -6.29 -11.13
CA GLU A 99 -1.78 -6.55 -12.30
C GLU A 99 -1.22 -5.25 -12.88
N ALA A 100 -2.06 -4.23 -13.05
CA ALA A 100 -1.60 -2.92 -13.52
C ALA A 100 -0.55 -2.28 -12.57
N ALA A 101 -0.73 -2.40 -11.25
CA ALA A 101 0.27 -1.94 -10.29
C ALA A 101 1.57 -2.76 -10.35
N LEU A 102 1.47 -4.08 -10.53
CA LEU A 102 2.63 -4.97 -10.70
C LEU A 102 3.43 -4.65 -11.96
N ASP A 103 2.76 -4.36 -13.08
CA ASP A 103 3.39 -3.97 -14.35
C ASP A 103 4.18 -2.66 -14.21
N LEU A 104 3.75 -1.77 -13.33
CA LEU A 104 4.48 -0.55 -12.93
C LEU A 104 5.61 -0.83 -11.91
N GLY A 105 5.80 -2.07 -11.49
CA GLY A 105 6.86 -2.47 -10.56
C GLY A 105 6.50 -2.37 -9.07
N PHE A 106 5.24 -2.09 -8.74
CA PHE A 106 4.79 -1.95 -7.35
C PHE A 106 4.59 -3.29 -6.65
N TYR A 107 4.60 -3.24 -5.32
CA TYR A 107 4.24 -4.34 -4.42
C TYR A 107 2.78 -4.21 -4.00
N ILE A 108 2.18 -5.35 -3.62
CA ILE A 108 0.81 -5.41 -3.10
C ILE A 108 0.86 -5.83 -1.62
N SER A 109 0.34 -5.00 -0.73
CA SER A 109 0.30 -5.28 0.70
C SER A 109 -1.10 -5.65 1.16
N PHE A 110 -1.24 -6.77 1.84
CA PHE A 110 -2.50 -7.26 2.38
C PHE A 110 -2.59 -7.01 3.89
N SER A 111 -3.74 -6.49 4.32
CA SER A 111 -4.07 -6.19 5.72
C SER A 111 -5.05 -7.21 6.31
N GLY A 112 -5.54 -6.91 7.51
CA GLY A 112 -6.56 -7.71 8.21
C GLY A 112 -7.83 -7.99 7.39
N ILE A 113 -8.14 -7.17 6.37
CA ILE A 113 -9.27 -7.38 5.45
C ILE A 113 -9.23 -8.78 4.83
N LEU A 114 -8.04 -9.30 4.51
CA LEU A 114 -7.88 -10.63 3.92
C LEU A 114 -8.57 -11.75 4.71
N THR A 115 -8.70 -11.56 6.04
CA THR A 115 -9.32 -12.52 6.96
C THR A 115 -10.85 -12.40 7.05
N PHE A 116 -11.46 -11.34 6.46
CA PHE A 116 -12.90 -11.09 6.61
C PHE A 116 -13.73 -12.03 5.74
N LYS A 117 -14.93 -12.39 6.21
CA LYS A 117 -15.83 -13.27 5.47
C LYS A 117 -16.18 -12.73 4.07
N SER A 118 -16.40 -11.43 3.97
CA SER A 118 -16.75 -10.74 2.72
C SER A 118 -15.60 -10.57 1.72
N ALA A 119 -14.37 -10.90 2.09
CA ALA A 119 -13.17 -10.64 1.27
C ALA A 119 -12.82 -11.83 0.33
N GLU A 120 -13.81 -12.53 -0.24
CA GLU A 120 -13.55 -13.67 -1.11
C GLU A 120 -12.82 -13.27 -2.40
N SER A 121 -13.27 -12.19 -3.03
CA SER A 121 -12.61 -11.65 -4.24
C SER A 121 -11.15 -11.25 -3.98
N LEU A 122 -10.87 -10.63 -2.81
CA LEU A 122 -9.51 -10.26 -2.44
C LEU A 122 -8.62 -11.49 -2.22
N ARG A 123 -9.17 -12.58 -1.67
CA ARG A 123 -8.43 -13.85 -1.52
C ARG A 123 -8.04 -14.45 -2.87
N GLU A 124 -8.89 -14.34 -3.89
CA GLU A 124 -8.55 -14.76 -5.25
C GLU A 124 -7.42 -13.89 -5.84
N VAL A 125 -7.41 -12.60 -5.56
CA VAL A 125 -6.26 -11.72 -5.91
C VAL A 125 -5.00 -12.20 -5.19
N ALA A 126 -5.04 -12.36 -3.86
CA ALA A 126 -3.89 -12.79 -3.06
C ALA A 126 -3.31 -14.15 -3.49
N LYS A 127 -4.14 -15.03 -4.06
CA LYS A 127 -3.71 -16.31 -4.60
C LYS A 127 -2.90 -16.17 -5.89
N LYS A 128 -3.21 -15.16 -6.72
CA LYS A 128 -2.64 -14.97 -8.07
C LYS A 128 -1.42 -14.07 -8.11
N ILE A 129 -1.27 -13.15 -7.15
CA ILE A 129 -0.11 -12.23 -7.11
C ILE A 129 1.20 -13.01 -6.98
N PRO A 130 2.27 -12.68 -7.73
CA PRO A 130 3.59 -13.28 -7.57
C PRO A 130 4.09 -13.16 -6.13
N ALA A 131 4.61 -14.25 -5.57
CA ALA A 131 5.03 -14.28 -4.16
C ALA A 131 6.09 -13.23 -3.84
N GLU A 132 6.97 -12.94 -4.79
CA GLU A 132 8.04 -11.93 -4.69
C GLU A 132 7.56 -10.47 -4.73
N ARG A 133 6.25 -10.25 -4.86
CA ARG A 133 5.62 -8.93 -4.89
C ARG A 133 4.59 -8.71 -3.77
N ILE A 134 4.48 -9.64 -2.82
CA ILE A 134 3.52 -9.57 -1.72
C ILE A 134 4.18 -9.02 -0.46
N LEU A 135 3.46 -8.14 0.24
CA LEU A 135 3.71 -7.71 1.60
C LEU A 135 2.49 -7.98 2.49
N VAL A 136 2.68 -7.96 3.80
CA VAL A 136 1.63 -8.05 4.81
C VAL A 136 1.78 -6.93 5.83
N GLU A 137 0.65 -6.43 6.30
CA GLU A 137 0.59 -5.29 7.19
C GLU A 137 -0.58 -5.39 8.18
N THR A 138 -0.80 -4.38 8.99
CA THR A 138 -1.93 -4.33 9.93
C THR A 138 -2.93 -3.23 9.66
N ASP A 139 -2.48 -2.05 9.27
CA ASP A 139 -3.25 -0.81 9.28
C ASP A 139 -3.79 -0.45 10.69
N SER A 140 -2.98 -0.77 11.73
CA SER A 140 -3.35 -0.51 13.13
C SER A 140 -3.61 0.98 13.38
N PRO A 141 -4.62 1.32 14.18
CA PRO A 141 -5.47 0.47 15.04
C PRO A 141 -6.72 -0.08 14.35
N TYR A 142 -6.84 0.08 13.04
CA TYR A 142 -7.99 -0.32 12.21
C TYR A 142 -7.86 -1.76 11.71
N LEU A 143 -8.90 -2.27 11.04
CA LEU A 143 -8.91 -3.50 10.25
C LEU A 143 -8.45 -4.76 11.00
N THR A 144 -8.76 -4.83 12.30
CA THR A 144 -8.38 -5.97 13.16
C THR A 144 -8.75 -7.30 12.52
N PRO A 145 -7.78 -8.23 12.32
CA PRO A 145 -8.04 -9.50 11.66
C PRO A 145 -8.87 -10.45 12.53
N VAL A 146 -9.50 -11.46 11.90
CA VAL A 146 -10.02 -12.64 12.59
C VAL A 146 -8.81 -13.43 13.12
N PRO A 147 -8.84 -13.95 14.39
CA PRO A 147 -9.98 -14.02 15.31
C PRO A 147 -10.10 -12.83 16.28
N LYS A 148 -9.38 -11.74 16.09
CA LYS A 148 -9.28 -10.61 17.04
C LYS A 148 -10.33 -9.50 16.81
N ARG A 149 -11.29 -9.69 15.90
CA ARG A 149 -12.36 -8.72 15.61
C ARG A 149 -13.02 -8.14 16.87
N GLY A 150 -13.42 -6.85 16.80
CA GLY A 150 -14.04 -6.14 17.91
C GLY A 150 -13.07 -5.57 18.94
N LYS A 151 -11.75 -5.70 18.73
CA LYS A 151 -10.69 -5.06 19.55
C LYS A 151 -9.88 -4.12 18.67
N PRO A 152 -9.18 -3.12 19.22
CA PRO A 152 -8.18 -2.36 18.48
C PRO A 152 -7.13 -3.30 17.86
N ASN A 153 -6.74 -3.01 16.63
CA ASN A 153 -5.68 -3.75 15.95
C ASN A 153 -4.30 -3.43 16.57
N SER A 154 -3.35 -4.34 16.37
CA SER A 154 -1.99 -4.22 16.88
C SER A 154 -1.00 -4.72 15.83
N PRO A 155 0.21 -4.14 15.71
CA PRO A 155 1.26 -4.64 14.81
C PRO A 155 1.55 -6.15 14.95
N ALA A 156 1.43 -6.70 16.15
CA ALA A 156 1.58 -8.14 16.39
C ALA A 156 0.55 -9.01 15.65
N TYR A 157 -0.59 -8.43 15.23
CA TYR A 157 -1.64 -9.15 14.52
C TYR A 157 -1.35 -9.32 13.02
N THR A 158 -0.24 -8.80 12.50
CA THR A 158 0.31 -9.17 11.19
C THR A 158 0.44 -10.68 11.06
N TYR A 159 0.70 -11.39 12.17
CA TYR A 159 0.72 -12.84 12.23
C TYR A 159 -0.54 -13.47 11.61
N TYR A 160 -1.74 -13.01 11.96
CA TYR A 160 -3.00 -13.57 11.45
C TYR A 160 -3.23 -13.28 9.96
N VAL A 161 -2.68 -12.17 9.46
CA VAL A 161 -2.71 -11.86 8.03
C VAL A 161 -1.79 -12.83 7.27
N ALA A 162 -0.58 -13.03 7.76
CA ALA A 162 0.39 -13.98 7.19
C ALA A 162 -0.12 -15.44 7.27
N GLU A 163 -0.75 -15.84 8.37
CA GLU A 163 -1.39 -17.16 8.54
C GLU A 163 -2.49 -17.36 7.49
N LYS A 164 -3.38 -16.37 7.31
CA LYS A 164 -4.43 -16.43 6.29
C LYS A 164 -3.87 -16.47 4.87
N LEU A 165 -2.83 -15.72 4.59
CA LEU A 165 -2.16 -15.75 3.30
C LEU A 165 -1.51 -17.11 3.01
N ALA A 166 -0.92 -17.76 4.04
CA ALA A 166 -0.36 -19.11 3.95
C ALA A 166 -1.45 -20.15 3.60
N GLU A 167 -2.61 -20.06 4.25
CA GLU A 167 -3.79 -20.90 3.95
C GLU A 167 -4.22 -20.72 2.49
N ILE A 168 -4.42 -19.47 2.03
CA ILE A 168 -4.87 -19.13 0.68
C ILE A 168 -3.91 -19.70 -0.39
N ARG A 169 -2.61 -19.61 -0.13
CA ARG A 169 -1.56 -20.02 -1.06
C ARG A 169 -1.11 -21.47 -0.89
N ASN A 170 -1.74 -22.21 0.01
CA ASN A 170 -1.41 -23.60 0.33
C ASN A 170 0.10 -23.80 0.63
N THR A 171 0.64 -22.93 1.49
CA THR A 171 2.05 -22.93 1.91
C THR A 171 2.16 -22.78 3.44
N SER A 172 3.37 -22.79 3.97
CA SER A 172 3.58 -22.59 5.40
C SER A 172 3.66 -21.10 5.76
N ILE A 173 3.27 -20.75 7.00
CA ILE A 173 3.45 -19.39 7.52
C ILE A 173 4.94 -18.99 7.56
N SER A 174 5.84 -19.95 7.76
CA SER A 174 7.29 -19.72 7.71
C SER A 174 7.76 -19.27 6.33
N GLU A 175 7.20 -19.84 5.26
CA GLU A 175 7.52 -19.44 3.90
C GLU A 175 6.94 -18.06 3.58
N ILE A 176 5.70 -17.75 4.02
CA ILE A 176 5.14 -16.40 3.90
C ILE A 176 6.00 -15.37 4.65
N ALA A 177 6.38 -15.67 5.89
CA ALA A 177 7.24 -14.76 6.68
C ALA A 177 8.58 -14.50 5.99
N LYS A 178 9.20 -15.57 5.44
CA LYS A 178 10.47 -15.47 4.71
C LYS A 178 10.34 -14.61 3.46
N VAL A 179 9.37 -14.90 2.60
CA VAL A 179 9.23 -14.19 1.31
C VAL A 179 8.81 -12.72 1.52
N THR A 180 7.90 -12.44 2.45
CA THR A 180 7.47 -11.05 2.72
C THR A 180 8.58 -10.22 3.37
N THR A 181 9.40 -10.83 4.24
CA THR A 181 10.60 -10.16 4.78
C THR A 181 11.63 -9.87 3.70
N GLN A 182 11.87 -10.80 2.78
CA GLN A 182 12.77 -10.57 1.64
C GLN A 182 12.25 -9.47 0.72
N ASN A 183 10.95 -9.45 0.46
CA ASN A 183 10.29 -8.41 -0.35
C ASN A 183 10.40 -7.04 0.32
N PHE A 184 10.14 -6.97 1.63
CA PHE A 184 10.30 -5.75 2.42
C PHE A 184 11.74 -5.20 2.30
N ASN A 185 12.73 -6.05 2.53
CA ASN A 185 14.13 -5.65 2.43
C ASN A 185 14.48 -5.16 1.01
N ARG A 186 13.99 -5.86 -0.02
CA ARG A 186 14.22 -5.48 -1.42
C ARG A 186 13.56 -4.15 -1.77
N LEU A 187 12.37 -3.87 -1.24
CA LEU A 187 11.67 -2.62 -1.53
C LEU A 187 12.30 -1.43 -0.81
N PHE A 188 12.62 -1.57 0.48
CA PHE A 188 12.92 -0.44 1.36
C PHE A 188 14.42 -0.23 1.63
N PHE A 189 15.27 -1.23 1.38
CA PHE A 189 16.70 -1.18 1.72
C PHE A 189 17.66 -1.49 0.56
N THR A 190 17.15 -1.53 -0.70
CA THR A 190 18.02 -1.71 -1.90
C THR A 190 17.89 -0.53 -2.90
#